data_e69dbb1476107cfdbe876f06a2fe05f5
#
_entry.id   e69dbb1476107cfdbe876f06a2fe05f5
#
_cell.length_a   1.000
_cell.length_b   1.000
_cell.length_c   1.000
_cell.angle_alpha   90.00
_cell.angle_beta   90.00
_cell.angle_gamma   90.00
#
_symmetry.space_group_name_H-M   'P 1'
#
loop_
_entity.id
_entity.type
_entity.pdbx_description
1 polymer ?
#
loop_
_entity_poly.entity_id
_entity_poly.type
_entity_poly.pdbx_seq_one_letter_code
_entity_poly.pdbx_strand_id
1 'polypeptide(L)'
;GRRPAGYEIFDTRQNTRRTERLDLVESIRDRVGEWRASDYPGVTTVTRSLLEHWHDASARQHPFYFCQLEAIETLIWWIEAPADFKQGIYVPGDGGPWQRLCNKMATGTGKTTVMAMVITWQVLNALAYPKRNKDFSRAIFLVAPGLTVRERLQVLYPGHPDNYYDLFGLCPNEAMRSKLNQAEVLVENWHTLMPVPQPDRSVVRKGPESDKAFVRRVLGKLAQHKDIVVINDEAHHAYRQSPDDKRSRDVKRRAEEMGLDQEEATRWIEGLDRIHKELRIQRCFDLSATPFAPTGRSNTEGGLFEWIISDFGLNDAIEAGLVKTPRVVVRDGVVPDTQTLKPKLYHLYRDPAVQEDLGRRGAQAHEPLPPLVQQAYTLLGADWRKTAEAWAEAGHTSPPVMLTVCNLTSTAARVERFFTAGDVHWPEMRDANRTLRVDSRVLEKAEIGEKASADKDYEERLRAIVEAAAIPADRKSELLQLRKEELLREIVDNVGKRGAAGQDLQNVISVAMLSEGWDAKNITHIMGLRAFTSQLLCEQVIGRGLRRVGYDTEPVVCPDGVERQLFVPEFVNVFG
;
A
#
# COMPACT_ATOMS: atom_id res chain seq x y z
N GLY A 1 15.93 -20.86 8.21
CA GLY A 1 16.47 -19.70 8.90
C GLY A 1 15.89 -18.44 8.27
N ARG A 2 15.86 -17.34 8.99
CA ARG A 2 15.38 -16.06 8.49
C ARG A 2 16.31 -15.52 7.39
N ARG A 3 15.76 -14.88 6.38
CA ARG A 3 16.57 -14.17 5.39
C ARG A 3 17.32 -12.99 6.04
N PRO A 4 18.56 -12.70 5.60
CA PRO A 4 19.24 -11.47 5.96
C PRO A 4 18.41 -10.26 5.53
N ALA A 5 18.41 -9.19 6.34
CA ALA A 5 17.73 -7.96 5.99
C ALA A 5 18.38 -7.33 4.74
N GLY A 6 17.56 -6.97 3.78
CA GLY A 6 18.06 -6.42 2.53
C GLY A 6 17.02 -6.31 1.45
N TYR A 7 17.43 -5.67 0.38
CA TYR A 7 16.62 -5.48 -0.80
C TYR A 7 17.34 -6.04 -2.04
N GLU A 8 16.68 -6.95 -2.73
CA GLU A 8 17.20 -7.49 -3.98
C GLU A 8 16.78 -6.60 -5.14
N ILE A 9 17.74 -6.07 -5.88
CA ILE A 9 17.55 -5.24 -7.05
C ILE A 9 17.93 -6.07 -8.27
N PHE A 10 17.05 -6.15 -9.25
CA PHE A 10 17.33 -6.74 -10.53
C PHE A 10 17.49 -5.64 -11.59
N ASP A 11 18.71 -5.42 -12.06
CA ASP A 11 18.97 -4.52 -13.18
C ASP A 11 18.58 -5.23 -14.49
N THR A 12 17.44 -4.81 -15.04
CA THR A 12 16.92 -5.38 -16.29
C THR A 12 17.78 -5.05 -17.51
N ARG A 13 18.61 -3.99 -17.46
CA ARG A 13 19.49 -3.58 -18.56
C ARG A 13 20.75 -4.42 -18.60
N GLN A 14 21.31 -4.71 -17.43
CA GLN A 14 22.54 -5.50 -17.30
C GLN A 14 22.27 -6.99 -17.05
N ASN A 15 21.00 -7.38 -16.84
CA ASN A 15 20.59 -8.74 -16.47
C ASN A 15 21.34 -9.26 -15.22
N THR A 16 21.60 -8.36 -14.27
CA THR A 16 22.34 -8.66 -13.04
C THR A 16 21.45 -8.50 -11.82
N ARG A 17 21.67 -9.36 -10.82
CA ARG A 17 21.03 -9.25 -9.50
C ARG A 17 22.03 -8.63 -8.54
N ARG A 18 21.60 -7.62 -7.81
CA ARG A 18 22.34 -6.98 -6.72
C ARG A 18 21.50 -7.02 -5.46
N THR A 19 22.13 -7.35 -4.34
CA THR A 19 21.50 -7.26 -3.01
C THR A 19 22.05 -6.04 -2.29
N GLU A 20 21.17 -5.14 -1.88
CA GLU A 20 21.48 -4.04 -0.99
C GLU A 20 21.17 -4.48 0.44
N ARG A 21 22.22 -4.68 1.25
CA ARG A 21 22.10 -5.16 2.63
C ARG A 21 21.69 -4.03 3.55
N LEU A 22 20.83 -4.37 4.52
CA LEU A 22 20.42 -3.48 5.60
C LEU A 22 21.18 -3.86 6.89
N ASP A 23 22.49 -3.62 6.91
CA ASP A 23 23.36 -4.02 8.03
C ASP A 23 22.94 -3.39 9.37
N LEU A 24 22.36 -2.17 9.34
CA LEU A 24 21.76 -1.55 10.52
C LEU A 24 20.61 -2.40 11.09
N VAL A 25 19.73 -2.90 10.23
CA VAL A 25 18.59 -3.74 10.65
C VAL A 25 19.09 -5.05 11.26
N GLU A 26 20.12 -5.69 10.69
CA GLU A 26 20.72 -6.90 11.25
C GLU A 26 21.31 -6.64 12.65
N SER A 27 22.06 -5.55 12.78
CA SER A 27 22.62 -5.15 14.09
C SER A 27 21.51 -4.87 15.12
N ILE A 28 20.42 -4.23 14.71
CA ILE A 28 19.25 -3.99 15.58
C ILE A 28 18.58 -5.32 15.97
N ARG A 29 18.43 -6.25 15.04
CA ARG A 29 17.86 -7.58 15.32
C ARG A 29 18.63 -8.33 16.41
N ASP A 30 19.94 -8.31 16.32
CA ASP A 30 20.81 -8.94 17.33
C ASP A 30 20.59 -8.30 18.70
N ARG A 31 20.60 -6.98 18.77
CA ARG A 31 20.39 -6.22 20.02
C ARG A 31 18.98 -6.41 20.61
N VAL A 32 17.94 -6.43 19.78
CA VAL A 32 16.57 -6.72 20.21
C VAL A 32 16.46 -8.16 20.72
N GLY A 33 17.18 -9.10 20.08
CA GLY A 33 17.27 -10.49 20.54
C GLY A 33 17.90 -10.62 21.92
N GLU A 34 19.03 -9.95 22.16
CA GLU A 34 19.70 -9.90 23.47
C GLU A 34 18.80 -9.25 24.54
N TRP A 35 18.13 -8.16 24.20
CA TRP A 35 17.21 -7.45 25.10
C TRP A 35 15.99 -8.31 25.47
N ARG A 36 15.41 -9.02 24.51
CA ARG A 36 14.30 -9.97 24.74
C ARG A 36 14.76 -11.12 25.64
N ALA A 37 15.92 -11.72 25.36
CA ALA A 37 16.50 -12.80 26.17
C ALA A 37 16.80 -12.37 27.61
N SER A 38 17.00 -11.07 27.84
CA SER A 38 17.22 -10.46 29.17
C SER A 38 15.92 -10.03 29.86
N ASP A 39 14.75 -10.48 29.37
CA ASP A 39 13.44 -10.16 29.91
C ASP A 39 13.08 -8.67 29.84
N TYR A 40 13.31 -8.04 28.69
CA TYR A 40 12.87 -6.68 28.36
C TYR A 40 13.27 -5.60 29.41
N PRO A 41 14.54 -5.46 29.83
CA PRO A 41 14.91 -4.43 30.81
C PRO A 41 14.58 -3.03 30.33
N GLY A 42 14.13 -2.19 31.25
CA GLY A 42 13.81 -0.77 31.02
C GLY A 42 12.40 -0.47 30.56
N VAL A 43 11.61 -1.46 30.17
CA VAL A 43 10.21 -1.24 29.81
C VAL A 43 9.35 -0.89 31.03
N THR A 44 8.29 -0.13 30.79
CA THR A 44 7.28 0.14 31.81
C THR A 44 6.47 -1.14 32.12
N THR A 45 5.74 -1.15 33.24
CA THR A 45 4.83 -2.26 33.54
C THR A 45 3.69 -2.39 32.53
N VAL A 46 3.23 -1.27 31.96
CA VAL A 46 2.23 -1.25 30.86
C VAL A 46 2.82 -1.93 29.62
N THR A 47 4.01 -1.53 29.19
CA THR A 47 4.68 -2.11 28.02
C THR A 47 4.96 -3.60 28.20
N ARG A 48 5.41 -4.02 29.41
CA ARG A 48 5.61 -5.44 29.72
C ARG A 48 4.33 -6.24 29.54
N SER A 49 3.24 -5.77 30.13
CA SER A 49 1.93 -6.44 30.00
C SER A 49 1.44 -6.52 28.56
N LEU A 50 1.71 -5.49 27.74
CA LEU A 50 1.40 -5.51 26.32
C LEU A 50 2.26 -6.53 25.57
N LEU A 51 3.58 -6.57 25.78
CA LEU A 51 4.48 -7.52 25.13
C LEU A 51 4.12 -8.97 25.48
N GLU A 52 3.91 -9.28 26.76
CA GLU A 52 3.48 -10.60 27.23
C GLU A 52 2.18 -11.02 26.55
N HIS A 53 1.18 -10.12 26.51
CA HIS A 53 -0.10 -10.37 25.87
C HIS A 53 0.03 -10.56 24.35
N TRP A 54 0.85 -9.77 23.67
CA TRP A 54 1.01 -9.87 22.22
C TRP A 54 1.76 -11.13 21.78
N HIS A 55 2.68 -11.62 22.60
CA HIS A 55 3.38 -12.87 22.36
C HIS A 55 2.58 -14.13 22.75
N ASP A 56 1.54 -13.99 23.56
CA ASP A 56 0.66 -15.10 23.89
C ASP A 56 -0.25 -15.45 22.72
N ALA A 57 0.13 -16.49 21.96
CA ALA A 57 -0.65 -16.99 20.84
C ALA A 57 -2.04 -17.51 21.27
N SER A 58 -2.21 -17.93 22.54
CA SER A 58 -3.49 -18.43 23.06
C SER A 58 -4.48 -17.31 23.41
N ALA A 59 -4.01 -16.07 23.54
CA ALA A 59 -4.83 -14.92 23.91
C ALA A 59 -5.83 -14.48 22.80
N ARG A 60 -5.70 -15.03 21.59
CA ARG A 60 -6.54 -14.64 20.44
C ARG A 60 -6.70 -15.77 19.42
N GLN A 61 -7.76 -15.66 18.63
CA GLN A 61 -8.05 -16.64 17.56
C GLN A 61 -6.97 -16.63 16.46
N HIS A 62 -6.46 -15.45 16.13
CA HIS A 62 -5.42 -15.26 15.12
C HIS A 62 -4.19 -14.62 15.76
N PRO A 63 -3.12 -15.38 16.03
CA PRO A 63 -1.86 -14.84 16.55
C PRO A 63 -1.28 -13.76 15.64
N PHE A 64 -0.55 -12.81 16.22
CA PHE A 64 0.16 -11.81 15.43
C PHE A 64 1.27 -12.47 14.60
N TYR A 65 1.46 -11.95 13.40
CA TYR A 65 2.55 -12.38 12.56
C TYR A 65 3.89 -11.96 13.16
N PHE A 66 4.90 -12.76 12.92
CA PHE A 66 6.25 -12.46 13.38
C PHE A 66 6.72 -11.06 12.99
N CYS A 67 6.45 -10.61 11.76
CA CYS A 67 6.83 -9.29 11.27
C CYS A 67 6.13 -8.14 12.00
N GLN A 68 4.91 -8.37 12.49
CA GLN A 68 4.19 -7.36 13.29
C GLN A 68 4.83 -7.23 14.68
N LEU A 69 5.13 -8.35 15.32
CA LEU A 69 5.80 -8.39 16.62
C LEU A 69 7.20 -7.77 16.51
N GLU A 70 7.98 -8.13 15.50
CA GLU A 70 9.31 -7.55 15.30
C GLU A 70 9.24 -6.03 15.10
N ALA A 71 8.31 -5.54 14.29
CA ALA A 71 8.18 -4.13 14.03
C ALA A 71 7.88 -3.34 15.32
N ILE A 72 6.89 -3.79 16.12
CA ILE A 72 6.55 -3.10 17.37
C ILE A 72 7.62 -3.25 18.45
N GLU A 73 8.22 -4.44 18.60
CA GLU A 73 9.31 -4.65 19.56
C GLU A 73 10.53 -3.80 19.27
N THR A 74 10.88 -3.64 18.00
CA THR A 74 12.01 -2.79 17.58
C THR A 74 11.76 -1.32 17.95
N LEU A 75 10.53 -0.82 17.77
CA LEU A 75 10.15 0.53 18.20
C LEU A 75 10.20 0.69 19.72
N ILE A 76 9.68 -0.29 20.46
CA ILE A 76 9.71 -0.30 21.94
C ILE A 76 11.15 -0.34 22.43
N TRP A 77 11.97 -1.25 21.88
CA TRP A 77 13.39 -1.35 22.21
C TRP A 77 14.11 -0.02 22.00
N TRP A 78 13.90 0.63 20.84
CA TRP A 78 14.54 1.92 20.56
C TRP A 78 14.21 2.99 21.59
N ILE A 79 12.99 3.00 22.11
CA ILE A 79 12.52 4.04 23.04
C ILE A 79 12.82 3.66 24.48
N GLU A 80 12.51 2.43 24.91
CA GLU A 80 12.49 2.05 26.32
C GLU A 80 13.73 1.28 26.79
N ALA A 81 14.43 0.57 25.89
CA ALA A 81 15.62 -0.20 26.33
C ALA A 81 16.71 0.71 26.91
N PRO A 82 17.48 0.25 27.90
CA PRO A 82 18.64 0.96 28.43
C PRO A 82 19.70 1.22 27.35
N ALA A 83 20.53 2.25 27.57
CA ALA A 83 21.57 2.66 26.62
C ALA A 83 22.54 1.55 26.25
N ASP A 84 22.85 0.66 27.21
CA ASP A 84 23.78 -0.47 27.01
C ASP A 84 23.31 -1.42 25.90
N PHE A 85 22.00 -1.64 25.77
CA PHE A 85 21.42 -2.45 24.69
C PHE A 85 21.45 -1.76 23.31
N LYS A 86 21.73 -0.46 23.26
CA LYS A 86 21.80 0.36 22.04
C LYS A 86 23.24 0.72 21.66
N GLN A 87 24.22 0.27 22.41
CA GLN A 87 25.61 0.60 22.18
C GLN A 87 26.07 0.17 20.78
N GLY A 88 26.66 1.12 20.05
CA GLY A 88 27.12 0.92 18.67
C GLY A 88 26.03 1.03 17.60
N ILE A 89 24.77 1.27 17.99
CA ILE A 89 23.65 1.48 17.04
C ILE A 89 23.42 2.97 16.84
N TYR A 90 23.50 3.41 15.61
CA TYR A 90 23.14 4.76 15.18
C TYR A 90 22.09 4.69 14.08
N VAL A 91 20.93 5.29 14.32
CA VAL A 91 19.89 5.42 13.30
C VAL A 91 19.97 6.81 12.69
N PRO A 92 20.33 6.93 11.40
CA PRO A 92 20.35 8.21 10.72
C PRO A 92 18.98 8.88 10.70
N GLY A 93 18.96 10.21 10.62
CA GLY A 93 17.74 10.97 10.36
C GLY A 93 17.61 11.35 8.90
N ASP A 94 16.45 11.91 8.53
CA ASP A 94 16.20 12.47 7.20
C ASP A 94 16.75 13.90 7.01
N GLY A 95 17.54 14.39 7.96
CA GLY A 95 18.04 15.77 8.00
C GLY A 95 17.06 16.78 8.60
N GLY A 96 15.90 16.33 9.08
CA GLY A 96 14.90 17.16 9.74
C GLY A 96 15.10 17.31 11.25
N PRO A 97 14.28 18.15 11.91
CA PRO A 97 14.43 18.48 13.33
C PRO A 97 13.84 17.44 14.29
N TRP A 98 13.19 16.39 13.80
CA TRP A 98 12.62 15.31 14.62
C TRP A 98 13.12 13.94 14.16
N GLN A 99 13.08 12.96 15.06
CA GLN A 99 13.48 11.59 14.79
C GLN A 99 12.42 10.88 13.94
N ARG A 100 12.86 10.19 12.89
CA ARG A 100 12.08 9.26 12.09
C ARG A 100 12.58 7.84 12.30
N LEU A 101 11.65 6.89 12.35
CA LEU A 101 11.92 5.45 12.48
C LEU A 101 11.03 4.72 11.48
N CYS A 102 11.62 3.95 10.57
CA CYS A 102 10.88 3.30 9.50
C CYS A 102 10.83 1.78 9.70
N ASN A 103 9.61 1.24 9.68
CA ASN A 103 9.36 -0.19 9.56
C ASN A 103 9.05 -0.51 8.10
N LYS A 104 9.97 -1.20 7.42
CA LYS A 104 9.74 -1.71 6.07
C LYS A 104 8.94 -3.00 6.17
N MET A 105 7.69 -2.97 5.69
CA MET A 105 6.75 -4.09 5.76
C MET A 105 6.02 -4.25 4.43
N ALA A 106 6.10 -5.43 3.83
CA ALA A 106 5.43 -5.73 2.58
C ALA A 106 3.92 -5.48 2.64
N THR A 107 3.31 -5.25 1.48
CA THR A 107 1.85 -5.17 1.36
C THR A 107 1.21 -6.48 1.82
N GLY A 108 0.11 -6.40 2.58
CA GLY A 108 -0.59 -7.59 3.09
C GLY A 108 -0.04 -8.17 4.39
N THR A 109 1.03 -7.63 4.97
CA THR A 109 1.63 -8.14 6.23
C THR A 109 1.09 -7.48 7.50
N GLY A 110 0.09 -6.58 7.38
CA GLY A 110 -0.62 -5.98 8.51
C GLY A 110 0.00 -4.70 9.06
N LYS A 111 0.50 -3.80 8.20
CA LYS A 111 0.97 -2.45 8.61
C LYS A 111 -0.03 -1.74 9.53
N THR A 112 -1.33 -1.76 9.19
CA THR A 112 -2.38 -1.12 9.99
C THR A 112 -2.51 -1.72 11.38
N THR A 113 -2.31 -3.02 11.54
CA THR A 113 -2.26 -3.68 12.86
C THR A 113 -1.09 -3.16 13.70
N VAL A 114 0.09 -3.01 13.08
CA VAL A 114 1.26 -2.42 13.76
C VAL A 114 0.98 -0.96 14.17
N MET A 115 0.32 -0.17 13.33
CA MET A 115 -0.12 1.19 13.72
C MET A 115 -1.02 1.16 14.96
N ALA A 116 -1.99 0.24 15.00
CA ALA A 116 -2.86 0.09 16.18
C ALA A 116 -2.07 -0.34 17.43
N MET A 117 -1.06 -1.22 17.29
CA MET A 117 -0.16 -1.60 18.39
C MET A 117 0.67 -0.39 18.87
N VAL A 118 1.18 0.44 17.95
CA VAL A 118 1.92 1.68 18.28
C VAL A 118 1.01 2.64 19.06
N ILE A 119 -0.22 2.84 18.59
CA ILE A 119 -1.20 3.72 19.28
C ILE A 119 -1.49 3.17 20.68
N THR A 120 -1.77 1.87 20.80
CA THR A 120 -2.03 1.22 22.09
C THR A 120 -0.89 1.45 23.07
N TRP A 121 0.34 1.16 22.63
CA TRP A 121 1.53 1.34 23.44
C TRP A 121 1.77 2.79 23.85
N GLN A 122 1.71 3.73 22.92
CA GLN A 122 1.93 5.15 23.17
C GLN A 122 0.88 5.74 24.14
N VAL A 123 -0.38 5.50 23.85
CA VAL A 123 -1.49 6.08 24.63
C VAL A 123 -1.55 5.53 26.05
N LEU A 124 -1.50 4.21 26.22
CA LEU A 124 -1.59 3.60 27.55
C LEU A 124 -0.42 4.01 28.44
N ASN A 125 0.80 4.10 27.87
CA ASN A 125 1.95 4.59 28.62
C ASN A 125 1.86 6.09 28.94
N ALA A 126 1.41 6.92 28.01
CA ALA A 126 1.23 8.35 28.26
C ALA A 126 0.24 8.62 29.41
N LEU A 127 -0.81 7.81 29.51
CA LEU A 127 -1.81 7.92 30.58
C LEU A 127 -1.28 7.37 31.92
N ALA A 128 -0.50 6.31 31.91
CA ALA A 128 0.06 5.70 33.12
C ALA A 128 1.28 6.48 33.66
N TYR A 129 2.06 7.07 32.77
CA TYR A 129 3.34 7.75 33.11
C TYR A 129 3.40 9.18 32.53
N PRO A 130 2.55 10.10 32.99
CA PRO A 130 2.45 11.46 32.42
C PRO A 130 3.76 12.28 32.55
N LYS A 131 4.68 11.88 33.43
CA LYS A 131 6.01 12.50 33.54
C LYS A 131 6.98 12.05 32.43
N ARG A 132 6.68 10.95 31.72
CA ARG A 132 7.46 10.44 30.59
C ARG A 132 6.95 11.01 29.24
N ASN A 133 6.55 12.25 29.22
CA ASN A 133 6.02 12.92 28.02
C ASN A 133 7.07 13.13 26.91
N LYS A 134 8.35 12.81 27.16
CA LYS A 134 9.39 12.74 26.12
C LYS A 134 9.37 11.42 25.37
N ASP A 135 8.82 10.36 25.97
CA ASP A 135 8.79 9.01 25.44
C ASP A 135 7.42 8.65 24.86
N PHE A 136 6.33 9.12 25.48
CA PHE A 136 4.99 8.70 25.16
C PHE A 136 4.05 9.89 24.92
N SER A 137 3.11 9.71 23.98
CA SER A 137 2.04 10.69 23.73
C SER A 137 0.69 9.99 23.55
N ARG A 138 -0.39 10.68 23.95
CA ARG A 138 -1.76 10.26 23.63
C ARG A 138 -2.31 10.97 22.40
N ALA A 139 -1.58 11.94 21.86
CA ALA A 139 -1.93 12.72 20.69
C ALA A 139 -1.21 12.14 19.45
N ILE A 140 -1.98 11.50 18.58
CA ILE A 140 -1.48 10.75 17.44
C ILE A 140 -2.03 11.36 16.15
N PHE A 141 -1.15 11.80 15.27
CA PHE A 141 -1.47 12.30 13.95
C PHE A 141 -1.03 11.31 12.88
N LEU A 142 -1.99 10.70 12.18
CA LEU A 142 -1.71 9.80 11.06
C LEU A 142 -1.88 10.55 9.75
N VAL A 143 -0.91 10.41 8.87
CA VAL A 143 -0.97 10.99 7.53
C VAL A 143 -0.97 9.85 6.50
N ALA A 144 -1.96 9.89 5.63
CA ALA A 144 -2.20 8.92 4.57
C ALA A 144 -1.93 9.53 3.18
N PRO A 145 -1.55 8.73 2.17
CA PRO A 145 -1.27 9.24 0.82
C PRO A 145 -2.53 9.69 0.08
N GLY A 146 -3.71 9.17 0.41
CA GLY A 146 -4.95 9.51 -0.29
C GLY A 146 -6.20 9.28 0.56
N LEU A 147 -7.37 9.64 0.02
CA LEU A 147 -8.65 9.51 0.72
C LEU A 147 -9.03 8.05 0.95
N THR A 148 -8.78 7.16 0.00
CA THR A 148 -9.02 5.72 0.13
C THR A 148 -8.26 5.11 1.31
N VAL A 149 -6.98 5.47 1.45
CA VAL A 149 -6.17 5.00 2.59
C VAL A 149 -6.67 5.62 3.89
N ARG A 150 -6.97 6.93 3.90
CA ARG A 150 -7.53 7.64 5.05
C ARG A 150 -8.81 6.97 5.55
N GLU A 151 -9.74 6.62 4.66
CA GLU A 151 -10.99 5.94 5.04
C GLU A 151 -10.73 4.55 5.62
N ARG A 152 -9.84 3.79 5.02
CA ARG A 152 -9.44 2.48 5.53
C ARG A 152 -8.80 2.57 6.91
N LEU A 153 -8.08 3.65 7.22
CA LEU A 153 -7.45 3.87 8.51
C LEU A 153 -8.42 4.34 9.61
N GLN A 154 -9.72 4.55 9.30
CA GLN A 154 -10.74 4.88 10.32
C GLN A 154 -10.87 3.81 11.40
N VAL A 155 -10.51 2.57 11.10
CA VAL A 155 -10.43 1.45 12.07
C VAL A 155 -9.42 1.69 13.21
N LEU A 156 -8.57 2.72 13.09
CA LEU A 156 -7.63 3.15 14.13
C LEU A 156 -8.23 4.14 15.14
N TYR A 157 -9.46 4.62 14.93
CA TYR A 157 -10.18 5.34 15.98
C TYR A 157 -10.74 4.35 17.01
N PRO A 158 -10.44 4.51 18.31
CA PRO A 158 -10.93 3.57 19.34
C PRO A 158 -12.45 3.42 19.42
N GLY A 159 -13.20 4.44 18.97
CA GLY A 159 -14.67 4.43 18.93
C GLY A 159 -15.27 3.93 17.62
N HIS A 160 -14.47 3.52 16.64
CA HIS A 160 -14.99 2.97 15.38
C HIS A 160 -15.64 1.58 15.62
N PRO A 161 -16.79 1.25 14.99
CA PRO A 161 -17.44 -0.05 15.18
C PRO A 161 -16.49 -1.24 14.88
N ASP A 162 -15.71 -1.13 13.82
CA ASP A 162 -14.75 -2.17 13.37
C ASP A 162 -13.31 -1.83 13.79
N ASN A 163 -13.14 -1.25 14.98
CA ASN A 163 -11.81 -0.85 15.42
C ASN A 163 -10.87 -2.06 15.62
N TYR A 164 -9.60 -1.86 15.32
CA TYR A 164 -8.60 -2.91 15.39
C TYR A 164 -8.21 -3.31 16.82
N TYR A 165 -8.50 -2.47 17.81
CA TYR A 165 -8.20 -2.76 19.21
C TYR A 165 -9.05 -3.92 19.74
N ASP A 166 -10.31 -3.96 19.35
CA ASP A 166 -11.25 -5.03 19.72
C ASP A 166 -11.10 -6.23 18.75
N LEU A 167 -11.00 -5.94 17.45
CA LEU A 167 -10.90 -6.98 16.42
C LEU A 167 -9.70 -7.91 16.65
N PHE A 168 -8.54 -7.35 17.02
CA PHE A 168 -7.30 -8.10 17.25
C PHE A 168 -6.98 -8.31 18.73
N GLY A 169 -7.85 -7.89 19.65
CA GLY A 169 -7.62 -8.04 21.08
C GLY A 169 -6.30 -7.44 21.53
N LEU A 170 -6.04 -6.15 21.19
CA LEU A 170 -4.74 -5.52 21.46
C LEU A 170 -4.48 -5.25 22.95
N CYS A 171 -5.50 -5.14 23.76
CA CYS A 171 -5.38 -4.86 25.19
C CYS A 171 -5.48 -6.13 26.02
N PRO A 172 -4.62 -6.32 27.02
CA PRO A 172 -4.66 -7.48 27.92
C PRO A 172 -5.95 -7.60 28.74
N ASN A 173 -6.62 -6.48 28.99
CA ASN A 173 -7.83 -6.43 29.81
C ASN A 173 -8.70 -5.20 29.47
N GLU A 174 -9.96 -5.26 29.90
CA GLU A 174 -10.95 -4.22 29.66
C GLU A 174 -10.59 -2.84 30.26
N ALA A 175 -9.89 -2.83 31.39
CA ALA A 175 -9.45 -1.58 32.00
C ALA A 175 -8.44 -0.81 31.12
N MET A 176 -7.54 -1.52 30.47
CA MET A 176 -6.63 -0.94 29.48
C MET A 176 -7.37 -0.54 28.21
N ARG A 177 -8.31 -1.38 27.74
CA ARG A 177 -9.13 -1.08 26.57
C ARG A 177 -9.94 0.20 26.75
N SER A 178 -10.62 0.35 27.89
CA SER A 178 -11.39 1.54 28.21
C SER A 178 -10.53 2.81 28.25
N LYS A 179 -9.27 2.72 28.70
CA LYS A 179 -8.33 3.86 28.70
C LYS A 179 -7.99 4.33 27.28
N LEU A 180 -7.99 3.46 26.27
CA LEU A 180 -7.74 3.87 24.89
C LEU A 180 -8.78 4.86 24.36
N ASN A 181 -9.99 4.94 24.93
CA ASN A 181 -10.97 5.95 24.55
C ASN A 181 -10.52 7.40 24.87
N GLN A 182 -9.43 7.57 25.63
CA GLN A 182 -8.79 8.86 25.89
C GLN A 182 -7.70 9.20 24.87
N ALA A 183 -7.50 8.35 23.86
CA ALA A 183 -6.60 8.64 22.74
C ALA A 183 -7.14 9.80 21.92
N GLU A 184 -6.29 10.73 21.59
CA GLU A 184 -6.55 11.80 20.64
C GLU A 184 -5.91 11.40 19.31
N VAL A 185 -6.68 10.67 18.49
CA VAL A 185 -6.24 10.20 17.17
C VAL A 185 -6.85 11.08 16.10
N LEU A 186 -6.05 11.49 15.12
CA LEU A 186 -6.48 12.21 13.93
C LEU A 186 -5.89 11.53 12.70
N VAL A 187 -6.72 11.12 11.77
CA VAL A 187 -6.31 10.54 10.49
C VAL A 187 -6.67 11.50 9.36
N GLU A 188 -5.66 11.98 8.66
CA GLU A 188 -5.84 12.88 7.52
C GLU A 188 -5.01 12.42 6.31
N ASN A 189 -5.38 12.88 5.12
CA ASN A 189 -4.53 12.73 3.96
C ASN A 189 -3.55 13.91 3.86
N TRP A 190 -2.47 13.73 3.11
CA TRP A 190 -1.43 14.75 2.98
C TRP A 190 -1.94 16.06 2.34
N HIS A 191 -3.04 16.03 1.56
CA HIS A 191 -3.61 17.23 0.95
C HIS A 191 -4.05 18.27 1.99
N THR A 192 -4.39 17.84 3.21
CA THR A 192 -4.70 18.77 4.31
C THR A 192 -3.49 19.62 4.71
N LEU A 193 -2.28 19.15 4.40
CA LEU A 193 -1.01 19.88 4.64
C LEU A 193 -0.72 20.92 3.55
N MET A 194 -1.49 20.96 2.46
CA MET A 194 -1.34 21.98 1.44
C MET A 194 -1.76 23.37 1.94
N PRO A 195 -1.10 24.44 1.45
CA PRO A 195 -1.56 25.80 1.70
C PRO A 195 -2.98 25.99 1.14
N VAL A 196 -3.80 26.77 1.84
CA VAL A 196 -5.13 27.14 1.31
C VAL A 196 -4.97 28.02 0.08
N PRO A 197 -5.57 27.68 -1.08
CA PRO A 197 -5.56 28.53 -2.25
C PRO A 197 -6.17 29.89 -1.91
N GLN A 198 -5.49 31.00 -2.25
CA GLN A 198 -6.09 32.33 -2.11
C GLN A 198 -7.14 32.49 -3.22
N PRO A 199 -8.39 32.87 -2.90
CA PRO A 199 -9.38 33.10 -3.94
C PRO A 199 -8.97 34.34 -4.78
N ASP A 200 -8.92 34.19 -6.09
CA ASP A 200 -8.52 35.21 -7.07
C ASP A 200 -9.34 36.50 -7.01
N ARG A 201 -10.46 36.52 -6.27
CA ARG A 201 -11.42 37.66 -6.20
C ARG A 201 -11.68 38.19 -4.80
N SER A 202 -10.77 37.99 -3.86
CA SER A 202 -10.95 38.60 -2.53
C SER A 202 -10.52 40.06 -2.52
N VAL A 203 -11.44 40.96 -2.11
CA VAL A 203 -11.18 42.39 -1.90
C VAL A 203 -10.15 42.65 -0.79
N VAL A 204 -9.96 41.68 0.11
CA VAL A 204 -8.95 41.71 1.16
C VAL A 204 -7.92 40.61 0.90
N ARG A 205 -6.74 40.99 0.44
CA ARG A 205 -5.58 40.10 0.36
C ARG A 205 -5.13 39.78 1.78
N LYS A 206 -5.60 38.67 2.34
CA LYS A 206 -4.99 38.08 3.53
C LYS A 206 -3.60 37.62 3.15
N GLY A 207 -2.58 37.96 3.94
CA GLY A 207 -1.23 37.45 3.77
C GLY A 207 -1.18 35.92 3.87
N PRO A 208 -0.02 35.29 3.61
CA PRO A 208 0.12 33.84 3.70
C PRO A 208 -0.30 33.32 5.09
N GLU A 209 -0.94 32.15 5.13
CA GLU A 209 -1.42 31.51 6.37
C GLU A 209 -0.27 31.34 7.36
N SER A 210 -0.39 31.89 8.58
CA SER A 210 0.61 31.72 9.64
C SER A 210 0.70 30.25 10.08
N ASP A 211 1.87 29.82 10.62
CA ASP A 211 2.05 28.45 11.11
C ASP A 211 1.01 28.07 12.18
N LYS A 212 0.66 29.01 13.08
CA LYS A 212 -0.38 28.82 14.09
C LYS A 212 -1.78 28.62 13.50
N ALA A 213 -2.14 29.37 12.45
CA ALA A 213 -3.43 29.21 11.76
C ALA A 213 -3.47 27.87 11.01
N PHE A 214 -2.38 27.52 10.34
CA PHE A 214 -2.19 26.26 9.66
C PHE A 214 -2.36 25.06 10.62
N VAL A 215 -1.66 25.06 11.75
CA VAL A 215 -1.73 23.99 12.75
C VAL A 215 -3.15 23.84 13.29
N ARG A 216 -3.86 24.94 13.57
CA ARG A 216 -5.25 24.87 14.01
C ARG A 216 -6.18 24.29 12.95
N ARG A 217 -5.97 24.62 11.70
CA ARG A 217 -6.76 24.11 10.58
C ARG A 217 -6.51 22.62 10.36
N VAL A 218 -5.25 22.20 10.32
CA VAL A 218 -4.85 20.83 10.02
C VAL A 218 -5.16 19.89 11.18
N LEU A 219 -4.80 20.28 12.39
CA LEU A 219 -4.86 19.40 13.56
C LEU A 219 -6.14 19.54 14.40
N GLY A 220 -6.94 20.59 14.19
CA GLY A 220 -8.17 20.79 14.95
C GLY A 220 -7.96 20.69 16.47
N LYS A 221 -8.58 19.71 17.12
CA LYS A 221 -8.45 19.45 18.55
C LYS A 221 -7.04 19.05 18.98
N LEU A 222 -6.31 18.32 18.11
CA LEU A 222 -4.93 17.92 18.39
C LEU A 222 -3.99 19.12 18.58
N ALA A 223 -4.32 20.29 18.03
CA ALA A 223 -3.54 21.52 18.19
C ALA A 223 -3.43 22.02 19.65
N GLN A 224 -4.16 21.43 20.58
CA GLN A 224 -4.08 21.74 22.01
C GLN A 224 -2.96 20.96 22.74
N HIS A 225 -2.42 19.92 22.10
CA HIS A 225 -1.33 19.09 22.64
C HIS A 225 0.02 19.65 22.22
N LYS A 226 1.02 19.52 23.10
CA LYS A 226 2.37 20.01 22.80
C LYS A 226 3.28 18.94 22.20
N ASP A 227 3.15 17.71 22.56
CA ASP A 227 4.01 16.63 22.13
C ASP A 227 3.17 15.62 21.36
N ILE A 228 3.24 15.63 20.03
CA ILE A 228 2.48 14.73 19.16
C ILE A 228 3.39 13.66 18.57
N VAL A 229 2.85 12.48 18.38
CA VAL A 229 3.45 11.42 17.59
C VAL A 229 2.83 11.44 16.20
N VAL A 230 3.66 11.40 15.17
CA VAL A 230 3.23 11.28 13.78
C VAL A 230 3.40 9.84 13.31
N ILE A 231 2.44 9.32 12.56
CA ILE A 231 2.55 8.04 11.85
C ILE A 231 2.30 8.34 10.38
N ASN A 232 3.27 8.02 9.50
CA ASN A 232 3.09 8.12 8.05
C ASN A 232 2.81 6.71 7.49
N ASP A 233 1.63 6.53 6.89
CA ASP A 233 1.36 5.36 6.06
C ASP A 233 1.91 5.63 4.65
N GLU A 234 2.42 4.59 4.00
CA GLU A 234 3.12 4.67 2.71
C GLU A 234 4.18 5.80 2.71
N ALA A 235 5.04 5.80 3.72
CA ALA A 235 5.98 6.87 4.04
C ALA A 235 6.98 7.20 2.92
N HIS A 236 7.05 6.39 1.86
CA HIS A 236 7.83 6.69 0.65
C HIS A 236 7.34 7.92 -0.11
N HIS A 237 6.13 8.43 0.19
CA HIS A 237 5.64 9.72 -0.28
C HIS A 237 6.13 10.91 0.57
N ALA A 238 6.69 10.66 1.75
CA ALA A 238 7.09 11.71 2.69
C ALA A 238 8.62 11.72 2.88
N TYR A 239 9.36 12.32 1.96
CA TYR A 239 10.82 12.40 2.02
C TYR A 239 11.35 13.82 1.80
N ARG A 240 12.51 14.13 2.41
CA ARG A 240 13.18 15.42 2.20
C ARG A 240 14.04 15.37 0.95
N GLN A 241 13.94 16.43 0.17
CA GLN A 241 14.80 16.64 -0.98
C GLN A 241 15.87 17.69 -0.68
N SER A 242 17.09 17.42 -1.11
CA SER A 242 18.11 18.46 -1.11
C SER A 242 17.79 19.55 -2.14
N PRO A 243 18.30 20.78 -1.98
CA PRO A 243 18.10 21.83 -2.99
C PRO A 243 18.64 21.45 -4.38
N ASP A 244 19.68 20.63 -4.43
CA ASP A 244 20.28 20.16 -5.68
C ASP A 244 19.38 19.08 -6.34
N ASP A 245 18.82 18.18 -5.55
CA ASP A 245 17.89 17.15 -6.03
C ASP A 245 16.61 17.77 -6.61
N LYS A 246 16.07 18.81 -5.98
CA LYS A 246 14.87 19.55 -6.47
C LYS A 246 15.08 20.15 -7.87
N ARG A 247 16.31 20.50 -8.24
CA ARG A 247 16.67 21.09 -9.55
C ARG A 247 17.10 20.05 -10.58
N SER A 248 17.37 18.83 -10.18
CA SER A 248 17.91 17.78 -11.03
C SER A 248 16.80 17.16 -11.90
N ARG A 249 16.95 17.25 -13.23
CA ARG A 249 16.05 16.58 -14.18
C ARG A 249 16.10 15.06 -14.05
N ASP A 250 17.25 14.51 -13.69
CA ASP A 250 17.41 13.06 -13.51
C ASP A 250 16.69 12.56 -12.26
N VAL A 251 16.70 13.33 -11.16
CA VAL A 251 15.93 13.00 -9.96
C VAL A 251 14.43 13.07 -10.25
N LYS A 252 13.99 14.09 -10.98
CA LYS A 252 12.58 14.21 -11.38
C LYS A 252 12.13 13.01 -12.24
N ARG A 253 12.92 12.66 -13.24
CA ARG A 253 12.63 11.49 -14.09
C ARG A 253 12.57 10.21 -13.28
N ARG A 254 13.50 10.00 -12.34
CA ARG A 254 13.50 8.82 -11.44
C ARG A 254 12.26 8.79 -10.56
N ALA A 255 11.85 9.92 -9.99
CA ALA A 255 10.63 10.00 -9.21
C ALA A 255 9.41 9.58 -10.05
N GLU A 256 9.28 10.11 -11.26
CA GLU A 256 8.22 9.74 -12.20
C GLU A 256 8.26 8.25 -12.58
N GLU A 257 9.45 7.67 -12.81
CA GLU A 257 9.65 6.23 -13.07
C GLU A 257 9.26 5.37 -11.86
N MET A 258 9.42 5.89 -10.66
CA MET A 258 9.03 5.23 -9.39
C MET A 258 7.56 5.47 -9.03
N GLY A 259 6.84 6.30 -9.78
CA GLY A 259 5.46 6.68 -9.47
C GLY A 259 5.35 7.63 -8.27
N LEU A 260 6.42 8.37 -7.94
CA LEU A 260 6.45 9.34 -6.84
C LEU A 260 6.29 10.76 -7.36
N ASP A 261 5.51 11.56 -6.64
CA ASP A 261 5.38 12.99 -6.89
C ASP A 261 6.30 13.80 -5.95
N GLN A 262 7.21 14.54 -6.55
CA GLN A 262 8.14 15.39 -5.79
C GLN A 262 7.44 16.56 -5.09
N GLU A 263 6.37 17.09 -5.66
CA GLU A 263 5.60 18.17 -5.04
C GLU A 263 4.86 17.64 -3.82
N GLU A 264 4.23 16.48 -3.92
CA GLU A 264 3.60 15.78 -2.80
C GLU A 264 4.57 15.60 -1.64
N ALA A 265 5.73 14.98 -1.90
CA ALA A 265 6.74 14.71 -0.88
C ALA A 265 7.21 16.00 -0.20
N THR A 266 7.43 17.07 -0.98
CA THR A 266 7.84 18.36 -0.47
C THR A 266 6.76 18.97 0.43
N ARG A 267 5.50 18.98 -0.03
CA ARG A 267 4.37 19.57 0.72
C ARG A 267 4.06 18.81 2.01
N TRP A 268 4.15 17.47 1.95
CA TRP A 268 3.95 16.64 3.13
C TRP A 268 4.96 16.99 4.22
N ILE A 269 6.24 17.00 3.88
CA ILE A 269 7.31 17.32 4.84
C ILE A 269 7.27 18.77 5.29
N GLU A 270 7.04 19.74 4.40
CA GLU A 270 6.90 21.16 4.78
C GLU A 270 5.73 21.38 5.76
N GLY A 271 4.62 20.65 5.57
CA GLY A 271 3.50 20.68 6.49
C GLY A 271 3.87 20.14 7.88
N LEU A 272 4.60 19.04 7.96
CA LEU A 272 5.10 18.50 9.23
C LEU A 272 6.12 19.43 9.88
N ASP A 273 6.99 20.11 9.10
CA ASP A 273 7.92 21.13 9.62
C ASP A 273 7.17 22.31 10.27
N ARG A 274 6.09 22.77 9.66
CA ARG A 274 5.24 23.83 10.23
C ARG A 274 4.57 23.39 11.52
N ILE A 275 4.09 22.14 11.57
CA ILE A 275 3.52 21.55 12.78
C ILE A 275 4.58 21.49 13.88
N HIS A 276 5.80 21.02 13.56
CA HIS A 276 6.87 20.89 14.54
C HIS A 276 7.31 22.24 15.16
N LYS A 277 7.26 23.33 14.40
CA LYS A 277 7.58 24.68 14.90
C LYS A 277 6.61 25.16 15.98
N GLU A 278 5.34 24.81 15.87
CA GLU A 278 4.28 25.24 16.80
C GLU A 278 4.05 24.22 17.93
N LEU A 279 4.04 22.95 17.57
CA LEU A 279 3.82 21.82 18.47
C LEU A 279 4.98 20.86 18.24
N ARG A 280 5.74 20.52 19.21
CA ARG A 280 6.84 19.59 19.01
C ARG A 280 6.35 18.23 18.49
N ILE A 281 6.75 17.84 17.28
CA ILE A 281 6.68 16.43 16.86
C ILE A 281 7.73 15.68 17.68
N GLN A 282 7.26 14.77 18.52
CA GLN A 282 8.09 13.97 19.40
C GLN A 282 8.90 12.96 18.59
N ARG A 283 8.20 12.21 17.74
CA ARG A 283 8.74 11.21 16.81
C ARG A 283 7.82 11.02 15.63
N CYS A 284 8.37 10.48 14.57
CA CYS A 284 7.64 10.07 13.40
C CYS A 284 7.90 8.58 13.16
N PHE A 285 6.84 7.78 13.14
CA PHE A 285 6.88 6.37 12.79
C PHE A 285 6.43 6.21 11.35
N ASP A 286 7.33 5.72 10.51
CA ASP A 286 7.11 5.52 9.09
C ASP A 286 6.81 4.05 8.81
N LEU A 287 5.75 3.78 8.05
CA LEU A 287 5.43 2.44 7.57
C LEU A 287 5.36 2.48 6.04
N SER A 288 6.11 1.60 5.39
CA SER A 288 6.10 1.48 3.94
C SER A 288 6.53 0.08 3.52
N ALA A 289 5.98 -0.41 2.42
CA ALA A 289 6.49 -1.61 1.76
C ALA A 289 7.77 -1.31 0.98
N THR A 290 7.89 -0.09 0.49
CA THR A 290 8.92 0.35 -0.46
C THR A 290 9.48 1.71 -0.03
N PRO A 291 10.21 1.80 1.11
CA PRO A 291 10.71 3.06 1.66
C PRO A 291 11.92 3.60 0.88
N PHE A 292 11.66 4.07 -0.35
CA PHE A 292 12.64 4.66 -1.23
C PHE A 292 12.44 6.16 -1.38
N ALA A 293 13.54 6.90 -1.54
CA ALA A 293 13.55 8.30 -1.94
C ALA A 293 14.39 8.45 -3.21
N PRO A 294 13.90 9.14 -4.24
CA PRO A 294 14.70 9.45 -5.41
C PRO A 294 15.79 10.44 -5.01
N THR A 295 17.06 10.02 -5.13
CA THR A 295 18.23 10.84 -4.82
C THR A 295 19.16 10.99 -6.02
N GLY A 296 19.87 12.11 -6.13
CA GLY A 296 20.88 12.34 -7.17
C GLY A 296 22.18 11.53 -6.97
N ARG A 297 22.38 10.98 -5.77
CA ARG A 297 23.66 10.35 -5.36
C ARG A 297 23.74 8.86 -5.70
N SER A 298 22.63 8.20 -5.98
CA SER A 298 22.60 6.77 -6.25
C SER A 298 22.63 6.49 -7.75
N ASN A 299 23.53 5.62 -8.20
CA ASN A 299 23.55 5.05 -9.56
C ASN A 299 22.43 4.02 -9.77
N THR A 300 21.60 3.77 -8.78
CA THR A 300 20.50 2.82 -8.75
C THR A 300 19.15 3.54 -8.54
N GLU A 301 18.06 2.81 -8.65
CA GLU A 301 16.64 3.21 -8.67
C GLU A 301 16.11 4.06 -7.48
N GLY A 302 16.93 4.86 -6.83
CA GLY A 302 16.60 5.61 -5.61
C GLY A 302 17.23 4.95 -4.38
N GLY A 303 17.57 5.75 -3.37
CA GLY A 303 18.13 5.25 -2.11
C GLY A 303 17.02 4.74 -1.18
N LEU A 304 17.24 3.60 -0.54
CA LEU A 304 16.43 3.20 0.61
C LEU A 304 16.55 4.26 1.72
N PHE A 305 15.51 4.42 2.52
CA PHE A 305 15.57 5.27 3.71
C PHE A 305 16.66 4.78 4.65
N GLU A 306 17.54 5.67 5.08
CA GLU A 306 18.63 5.33 5.99
C GLU A 306 18.15 5.03 7.43
N TRP A 307 16.92 5.44 7.79
CA TRP A 307 16.30 5.23 9.10
C TRP A 307 15.38 4.00 9.17
N ILE A 308 15.59 3.01 8.30
CA ILE A 308 14.90 1.71 8.39
C ILE A 308 15.46 0.95 9.59
N ILE A 309 14.57 0.55 10.51
CA ILE A 309 14.93 -0.19 11.74
C ILE A 309 14.40 -1.62 11.78
N SER A 310 13.43 -1.95 10.96
CA SER A 310 12.96 -3.32 10.75
C SER A 310 12.65 -3.58 9.29
N ASP A 311 12.80 -4.82 8.84
CA ASP A 311 12.63 -5.23 7.45
C ASP A 311 11.88 -6.56 7.34
N PHE A 312 10.76 -6.53 6.64
CA PHE A 312 10.03 -7.70 6.20
C PHE A 312 9.52 -7.45 4.77
N GLY A 313 10.35 -7.82 3.81
CA GLY A 313 10.12 -7.55 2.40
C GLY A 313 9.10 -8.48 1.75
N LEU A 314 8.86 -8.25 0.43
CA LEU A 314 7.91 -9.03 -0.34
C LEU A 314 8.32 -10.51 -0.42
N ASN A 315 9.61 -10.80 -0.57
CA ASN A 315 10.12 -12.17 -0.61
C ASN A 315 9.87 -12.90 0.71
N ASP A 316 10.07 -12.21 1.84
CA ASP A 316 9.77 -12.77 3.16
C ASP A 316 8.28 -13.08 3.31
N ALA A 317 7.41 -12.19 2.82
CA ALA A 317 5.96 -12.36 2.88
C ALA A 317 5.48 -13.54 2.02
N ILE A 318 6.08 -13.74 0.83
CA ILE A 318 5.80 -14.88 -0.05
C ILE A 318 6.26 -16.19 0.62
N GLU A 319 7.49 -16.24 1.14
CA GLU A 319 8.04 -17.42 1.80
C GLU A 319 7.28 -17.80 3.09
N ALA A 320 6.81 -16.79 3.81
CA ALA A 320 5.98 -17.01 5.00
C ALA A 320 4.51 -17.37 4.68
N GLY A 321 4.12 -17.36 3.40
CA GLY A 321 2.75 -17.62 2.98
C GLY A 321 1.74 -16.55 3.39
N LEU A 322 2.19 -15.36 3.80
CA LEU A 322 1.31 -14.26 4.21
C LEU A 322 0.63 -13.55 3.04
N VAL A 323 1.13 -13.78 1.84
CA VAL A 323 0.60 -13.26 0.58
C VAL A 323 0.50 -14.38 -0.44
N LYS A 324 -0.23 -14.16 -1.53
CA LYS A 324 -0.31 -15.08 -2.67
C LYS A 324 1.07 -15.28 -3.29
N THR A 325 1.29 -16.45 -3.85
CA THR A 325 2.51 -16.73 -4.62
C THR A 325 2.32 -16.32 -6.08
N PRO A 326 3.15 -15.42 -6.63
CA PRO A 326 3.08 -15.08 -8.04
C PRO A 326 3.56 -16.25 -8.91
N ARG A 327 2.81 -16.58 -9.95
CA ARG A 327 3.17 -17.55 -10.99
C ARG A 327 3.40 -16.82 -12.30
N VAL A 328 4.44 -17.17 -13.00
CA VAL A 328 4.75 -16.62 -14.32
C VAL A 328 4.65 -17.68 -15.39
N VAL A 329 4.36 -17.27 -16.63
CA VAL A 329 4.26 -18.18 -17.77
C VAL A 329 5.59 -18.85 -18.02
N VAL A 330 5.61 -20.19 -18.07
CA VAL A 330 6.80 -21.00 -18.36
C VAL A 330 6.77 -21.50 -19.81
N ARG A 331 5.59 -21.75 -20.36
CA ARG A 331 5.39 -22.21 -21.74
C ARG A 331 4.12 -21.58 -22.32
N ASP A 332 4.23 -21.06 -23.53
CA ASP A 332 3.14 -20.42 -24.26
C ASP A 332 2.87 -21.03 -25.63
N GLY A 333 3.60 -22.09 -26.00
CA GLY A 333 3.47 -22.74 -27.31
C GLY A 333 4.09 -21.95 -28.49
N VAL A 334 4.68 -20.79 -28.22
CA VAL A 334 5.34 -19.92 -29.21
C VAL A 334 6.86 -20.17 -29.19
N VAL A 335 7.56 -19.88 -30.30
CA VAL A 335 9.03 -19.95 -30.36
C VAL A 335 9.62 -19.03 -29.32
N PRO A 336 10.51 -19.52 -28.44
CA PRO A 336 11.13 -18.69 -27.40
C PRO A 336 11.88 -17.49 -27.99
N ASP A 337 11.99 -16.45 -27.20
CA ASP A 337 12.89 -15.34 -27.48
C ASP A 337 14.33 -15.87 -27.67
N THR A 338 14.97 -15.51 -28.78
CA THR A 338 16.28 -16.04 -29.15
C THR A 338 17.42 -15.60 -28.23
N GLN A 339 17.24 -14.51 -27.49
CA GLN A 339 18.27 -13.99 -26.58
C GLN A 339 18.13 -14.56 -25.17
N THR A 340 16.90 -14.69 -24.68
CA THR A 340 16.63 -15.10 -23.30
C THR A 340 16.21 -16.55 -23.15
N LEU A 341 15.85 -17.22 -24.25
CA LEU A 341 15.28 -18.57 -24.31
C LEU A 341 13.98 -18.74 -23.48
N LYS A 342 13.34 -17.63 -23.10
CA LYS A 342 12.06 -17.61 -22.37
C LYS A 342 10.89 -17.52 -23.35
N PRO A 343 9.69 -18.00 -22.96
CA PRO A 343 8.48 -17.83 -23.77
C PRO A 343 8.24 -16.36 -24.12
N LYS A 344 7.74 -16.06 -25.31
CA LYS A 344 7.47 -14.67 -25.73
C LYS A 344 6.50 -13.96 -24.79
N LEU A 345 5.50 -14.66 -24.24
CA LEU A 345 4.56 -14.10 -23.28
C LEU A 345 5.18 -13.75 -21.92
N TYR A 346 6.34 -14.33 -21.59
CA TYR A 346 7.11 -13.94 -20.40
C TYR A 346 7.67 -12.51 -20.51
N HIS A 347 7.86 -12.02 -21.74
CA HIS A 347 8.37 -10.69 -22.06
C HIS A 347 7.45 -9.99 -23.07
N LEU A 348 6.14 -10.15 -22.93
CA LEU A 348 5.17 -9.65 -23.90
C LEU A 348 5.42 -8.20 -24.32
N TYR A 349 5.65 -7.31 -23.36
CA TYR A 349 5.88 -5.89 -23.63
C TYR A 349 7.27 -5.60 -24.23
N ARG A 350 8.20 -6.55 -24.24
CA ARG A 350 9.52 -6.39 -24.88
C ARG A 350 9.50 -6.78 -26.37
N ASP A 351 8.45 -7.40 -26.86
CA ASP A 351 8.30 -7.64 -28.30
C ASP A 351 8.26 -6.30 -29.05
N PRO A 352 9.15 -6.07 -30.05
CA PRO A 352 9.24 -4.78 -30.74
C PRO A 352 7.92 -4.34 -31.37
N ALA A 353 7.16 -5.27 -31.97
CA ALA A 353 5.88 -4.95 -32.60
C ALA A 353 4.82 -4.56 -31.56
N VAL A 354 4.83 -5.18 -30.39
CA VAL A 354 3.97 -4.82 -29.26
C VAL A 354 4.35 -3.44 -28.71
N GLN A 355 5.64 -3.17 -28.50
CA GLN A 355 6.12 -1.88 -28.01
C GLN A 355 5.77 -0.73 -28.96
N GLU A 356 6.02 -0.92 -30.26
CA GLU A 356 5.72 0.08 -31.29
C GLU A 356 4.23 0.39 -31.33
N ASP A 357 3.39 -0.64 -31.38
CA ASP A 357 1.93 -0.47 -31.44
C ASP A 357 1.36 0.15 -30.15
N LEU A 358 1.67 -0.41 -28.99
CA LEU A 358 1.13 0.08 -27.71
C LEU A 358 1.77 1.40 -27.25
N GLY A 359 2.96 1.76 -27.76
CA GLY A 359 3.63 3.04 -27.51
C GLY A 359 3.09 4.20 -28.36
N ARG A 360 2.25 3.92 -29.33
CA ARG A 360 1.72 4.90 -30.30
C ARG A 360 0.72 5.85 -29.61
N ARG A 361 1.12 7.10 -29.46
CA ARG A 361 0.25 8.15 -28.94
C ARG A 361 -0.87 8.46 -29.94
N GLY A 362 -2.11 8.53 -29.47
CA GLY A 362 -3.29 8.85 -30.30
C GLY A 362 -3.91 7.65 -31.01
N ALA A 363 -3.50 6.41 -30.71
CA ALA A 363 -4.21 5.22 -31.14
C ALA A 363 -5.68 5.28 -30.68
N GLN A 364 -6.60 4.92 -31.61
CA GLN A 364 -8.03 5.00 -31.34
C GLN A 364 -8.53 3.74 -30.62
N ALA A 365 -9.54 3.90 -29.76
CA ALA A 365 -10.10 2.78 -28.99
C ALA A 365 -10.60 1.61 -29.87
N HIS A 366 -11.01 1.87 -31.11
CA HIS A 366 -11.51 0.84 -32.03
C HIS A 366 -10.40 0.08 -32.76
N GLU A 367 -9.15 0.52 -32.68
CA GLU A 367 -8.04 -0.19 -33.31
C GLU A 367 -7.76 -1.51 -32.57
N PRO A 368 -7.56 -2.64 -33.32
CA PRO A 368 -7.33 -3.94 -32.69
C PRO A 368 -6.03 -3.96 -31.89
N LEU A 369 -6.01 -4.76 -30.83
CA LEU A 369 -4.78 -5.03 -30.08
C LEU A 369 -3.80 -5.85 -30.93
N PRO A 370 -2.47 -5.76 -30.69
CA PRO A 370 -1.49 -6.62 -31.35
C PRO A 370 -1.86 -8.11 -31.22
N PRO A 371 -1.64 -8.94 -32.26
CA PRO A 371 -1.99 -10.36 -32.23
C PRO A 371 -1.39 -11.13 -31.03
N LEU A 372 -0.17 -10.82 -30.63
CA LEU A 372 0.49 -11.44 -29.48
C LEU A 372 -0.23 -11.10 -28.16
N VAL A 373 -0.73 -9.87 -28.04
CA VAL A 373 -1.53 -9.45 -26.87
C VAL A 373 -2.88 -10.17 -26.84
N GLN A 374 -3.56 -10.31 -28.00
CA GLN A 374 -4.82 -11.08 -28.09
C GLN A 374 -4.61 -12.56 -27.74
N GLN A 375 -3.51 -13.15 -28.20
CA GLN A 375 -3.13 -14.52 -27.85
C GLN A 375 -2.86 -14.67 -26.35
N ALA A 376 -2.18 -13.70 -25.74
CA ALA A 376 -1.94 -13.67 -24.29
C ALA A 376 -3.27 -13.65 -23.51
N TYR A 377 -4.24 -12.82 -23.92
CA TYR A 377 -5.57 -12.82 -23.30
C TYR A 377 -6.35 -14.12 -23.52
N THR A 378 -6.14 -14.81 -24.65
CA THR A 378 -6.76 -16.11 -24.88
C THR A 378 -6.25 -17.16 -23.90
N LEU A 379 -4.93 -17.20 -23.66
CA LEU A 379 -4.31 -18.14 -22.71
C LEU A 379 -4.64 -17.79 -21.27
N LEU A 380 -4.52 -16.51 -20.91
CA LEU A 380 -4.84 -16.03 -19.57
C LEU A 380 -6.33 -16.22 -19.23
N GLY A 381 -7.20 -16.01 -20.21
CA GLY A 381 -8.65 -16.22 -20.05
C GLY A 381 -9.03 -17.69 -19.89
N ALA A 382 -8.28 -18.62 -20.54
CA ALA A 382 -8.48 -20.06 -20.30
C ALA A 382 -8.19 -20.45 -18.84
N ASP A 383 -7.14 -19.88 -18.28
CA ASP A 383 -6.78 -20.12 -16.88
C ASP A 383 -7.75 -19.41 -15.91
N TRP A 384 -8.16 -18.19 -16.25
CA TRP A 384 -9.18 -17.46 -15.50
C TRP A 384 -10.50 -18.24 -15.40
N ARG A 385 -10.96 -18.86 -16.50
CA ARG A 385 -12.18 -19.70 -16.49
C ARG A 385 -12.08 -20.84 -15.50
N LYS A 386 -10.98 -21.59 -15.51
CA LYS A 386 -10.75 -22.68 -14.54
C LYS A 386 -10.79 -22.16 -13.11
N THR A 387 -10.18 -21.00 -12.88
CA THR A 387 -10.21 -20.35 -11.57
C THR A 387 -11.63 -19.94 -11.19
N ALA A 388 -12.40 -19.38 -12.13
CA ALA A 388 -13.78 -18.97 -11.88
C ALA A 388 -14.70 -20.16 -11.58
N GLU A 389 -14.53 -21.28 -12.29
CA GLU A 389 -15.26 -22.53 -12.04
C GLU A 389 -14.94 -23.07 -10.62
N ALA A 390 -13.65 -23.17 -10.27
CA ALA A 390 -13.21 -23.61 -8.95
C ALA A 390 -13.70 -22.69 -7.81
N TRP A 391 -13.74 -21.37 -8.05
CA TRP A 391 -14.26 -20.40 -7.08
C TRP A 391 -15.76 -20.54 -6.87
N ALA A 392 -16.53 -20.77 -7.94
CA ALA A 392 -17.95 -21.00 -7.86
C ALA A 392 -18.26 -22.31 -7.08
N GLU A 393 -17.51 -23.38 -7.34
CA GLU A 393 -17.59 -24.65 -6.59
C GLU A 393 -17.24 -24.48 -5.11
N ALA A 394 -16.26 -23.64 -4.79
CA ALA A 394 -15.87 -23.31 -3.42
C ALA A 394 -16.85 -22.33 -2.72
N GLY A 395 -17.89 -21.85 -3.41
CA GLY A 395 -18.92 -20.97 -2.84
C GLY A 395 -18.51 -19.51 -2.69
N HIS A 396 -17.46 -19.05 -3.40
CA HIS A 396 -17.12 -17.64 -3.45
C HIS A 396 -18.24 -16.83 -4.12
N THR A 397 -18.62 -15.71 -3.49
CA THR A 397 -19.72 -14.85 -3.95
C THR A 397 -19.31 -13.83 -5.00
N SER A 398 -18.03 -13.52 -5.09
CA SER A 398 -17.47 -12.58 -6.07
C SER A 398 -16.55 -13.33 -7.04
N PRO A 399 -16.54 -12.97 -8.34
CA PRO A 399 -15.68 -13.63 -9.31
C PRO A 399 -14.20 -13.32 -9.08
N PRO A 400 -13.28 -14.16 -9.60
CA PRO A 400 -11.87 -13.79 -9.68
C PRO A 400 -11.69 -12.63 -10.65
N VAL A 401 -10.77 -11.72 -10.35
CA VAL A 401 -10.49 -10.52 -11.15
C VAL A 401 -9.19 -10.66 -11.93
N MET A 402 -9.26 -10.28 -13.20
CA MET A 402 -8.10 -10.00 -14.05
C MET A 402 -7.78 -8.51 -13.99
N LEU A 403 -6.56 -8.18 -13.56
CA LEU A 403 -6.03 -6.82 -13.57
C LEU A 403 -5.14 -6.63 -14.80
N THR A 404 -5.47 -5.65 -15.65
CA THR A 404 -4.60 -5.22 -16.74
C THR A 404 -3.96 -3.88 -16.40
N VAL A 405 -2.63 -3.80 -16.50
CA VAL A 405 -1.87 -2.56 -16.26
C VAL A 405 -1.27 -2.09 -17.58
N CYS A 406 -1.75 -0.94 -18.07
CA CYS A 406 -1.39 -0.38 -19.36
C CYS A 406 -0.33 0.74 -19.24
N ASN A 407 0.37 1.00 -20.35
CA ASN A 407 1.31 2.11 -20.47
C ASN A 407 0.63 3.47 -20.75
N LEU A 408 -0.47 3.47 -21.52
CA LEU A 408 -1.17 4.67 -21.98
C LEU A 408 -2.69 4.53 -21.83
N THR A 409 -3.37 5.67 -21.72
CA THR A 409 -4.85 5.73 -21.69
C THR A 409 -5.47 5.21 -22.99
N SER A 410 -4.83 5.43 -24.15
CA SER A 410 -5.27 4.86 -25.43
C SER A 410 -5.17 3.33 -25.43
N THR A 411 -4.13 2.76 -24.86
CA THR A 411 -3.98 1.30 -24.71
C THR A 411 -5.08 0.74 -23.80
N ALA A 412 -5.36 1.41 -22.66
CA ALA A 412 -6.42 0.99 -21.75
C ALA A 412 -7.82 1.04 -22.40
N ALA A 413 -8.10 2.06 -23.22
CA ALA A 413 -9.35 2.16 -23.98
C ALA A 413 -9.48 1.05 -25.03
N ARG A 414 -8.41 0.67 -25.71
CA ARG A 414 -8.38 -0.47 -26.67
C ARG A 414 -8.63 -1.80 -25.95
N VAL A 415 -8.03 -2.00 -24.78
CA VAL A 415 -8.25 -3.19 -23.94
C VAL A 415 -9.70 -3.25 -23.45
N GLU A 416 -10.24 -2.15 -22.94
CA GLU A 416 -11.66 -2.09 -22.55
C GLU A 416 -12.57 -2.50 -23.70
N ARG A 417 -12.37 -1.92 -24.88
CA ARG A 417 -13.14 -2.26 -26.07
C ARG A 417 -12.97 -3.74 -26.47
N PHE A 418 -11.76 -4.29 -26.39
CA PHE A 418 -11.51 -5.70 -26.70
C PHE A 418 -12.41 -6.64 -25.89
N PHE A 419 -12.64 -6.34 -24.62
CA PHE A 419 -13.59 -7.09 -23.79
C PHE A 419 -15.05 -6.73 -24.09
N THR A 420 -15.38 -5.45 -24.13
CA THR A 420 -16.79 -4.98 -24.20
C THR A 420 -17.41 -5.10 -25.59
N ALA A 421 -16.62 -5.10 -26.66
CA ALA A 421 -17.10 -5.34 -28.02
C ALA A 421 -17.21 -6.84 -28.38
N GLY A 422 -16.72 -7.71 -27.49
CA GLY A 422 -16.80 -9.16 -27.69
C GLY A 422 -15.66 -9.74 -28.53
N ASP A 423 -14.57 -9.01 -28.74
CA ASP A 423 -13.40 -9.47 -29.49
C ASP A 423 -12.57 -10.49 -28.71
N VAL A 424 -12.70 -10.52 -27.37
CA VAL A 424 -12.07 -11.55 -26.54
C VAL A 424 -12.63 -12.93 -26.85
N HIS A 425 -11.74 -13.94 -26.90
CA HIS A 425 -12.10 -15.30 -27.28
C HIS A 425 -13.19 -15.92 -26.38
N TRP A 426 -13.12 -15.65 -25.08
CA TRP A 426 -13.99 -16.29 -24.07
C TRP A 426 -15.28 -15.51 -23.84
N PRO A 427 -16.48 -16.11 -24.13
CA PRO A 427 -17.77 -15.43 -23.98
C PRO A 427 -18.05 -14.92 -22.58
N GLU A 428 -17.59 -15.63 -21.53
CA GLU A 428 -17.80 -15.30 -20.12
C GLU A 428 -17.13 -13.99 -19.71
N MET A 429 -16.15 -13.54 -20.48
CA MET A 429 -15.40 -12.30 -20.22
C MET A 429 -15.90 -11.11 -21.03
N ARG A 430 -16.98 -11.27 -21.82
CA ARG A 430 -17.51 -10.24 -22.75
C ARG A 430 -18.50 -9.28 -22.09
N ASP A 431 -18.86 -9.51 -20.82
CA ASP A 431 -19.83 -8.66 -20.15
C ASP A 431 -19.24 -7.28 -19.88
N ALA A 432 -19.82 -6.32 -20.59
CA ALA A 432 -19.43 -4.94 -20.46
C ALA A 432 -19.61 -4.41 -19.03
N ASN A 433 -20.64 -4.81 -18.31
CA ASN A 433 -20.93 -4.34 -16.95
C ASN A 433 -19.99 -4.97 -15.88
N ARG A 434 -19.21 -5.97 -16.27
CA ARG A 434 -18.18 -6.60 -15.42
C ARG A 434 -16.75 -6.18 -15.79
N THR A 435 -16.60 -5.17 -16.66
CA THR A 435 -15.33 -4.63 -17.10
C THR A 435 -15.23 -3.15 -16.72
N LEU A 436 -14.24 -2.79 -15.89
CA LEU A 436 -14.00 -1.42 -15.45
C LEU A 436 -12.67 -0.92 -15.98
N ARG A 437 -12.67 0.19 -16.70
CA ARG A 437 -11.46 0.98 -16.96
C ARG A 437 -11.33 2.06 -15.89
N VAL A 438 -10.19 2.08 -15.21
CA VAL A 438 -9.88 3.07 -14.19
C VAL A 438 -9.09 4.21 -14.83
N ASP A 439 -9.68 5.40 -14.82
CA ASP A 439 -9.01 6.62 -15.24
C ASP A 439 -8.33 7.28 -14.01
N SER A 440 -7.01 7.19 -13.95
CA SER A 440 -6.23 7.72 -12.83
C SER A 440 -6.43 9.22 -12.63
N ARG A 441 -6.63 10.00 -13.72
CA ARG A 441 -6.87 11.44 -13.63
C ARG A 441 -8.22 11.76 -12.99
N VAL A 442 -9.24 10.91 -13.22
CA VAL A 442 -10.54 11.06 -12.57
C VAL A 442 -10.44 10.74 -11.09
N LEU A 443 -9.67 9.69 -10.72
CA LEU A 443 -9.43 9.34 -9.32
C LEU A 443 -8.64 10.44 -8.57
N GLU A 444 -7.56 10.96 -9.15
CA GLU A 444 -6.79 12.06 -8.57
C GLU A 444 -7.67 13.27 -8.28
N LYS A 445 -8.57 13.63 -9.21
CA LYS A 445 -9.52 14.72 -9.00
C LYS A 445 -10.55 14.43 -7.92
N ALA A 446 -10.97 13.17 -7.78
CA ALA A 446 -11.80 12.76 -6.66
C ALA A 446 -11.12 12.99 -5.31
N GLU A 447 -9.81 12.72 -5.22
CA GLU A 447 -9.03 12.87 -4.01
C GLU A 447 -8.87 14.34 -3.56
N ILE A 448 -8.77 15.28 -4.52
CA ILE A 448 -8.67 16.71 -4.22
C ILE A 448 -10.03 17.45 -4.24
N GLY A 449 -11.13 16.72 -4.46
CA GLY A 449 -12.48 17.28 -4.50
C GLY A 449 -12.79 18.12 -5.73
N GLU A 450 -11.95 18.06 -6.79
CA GLU A 450 -12.14 18.75 -8.05
C GLU A 450 -13.02 17.96 -9.03
N LYS A 451 -13.59 18.67 -10.01
CA LYS A 451 -14.35 18.04 -11.10
C LYS A 451 -13.43 17.63 -12.24
N ALA A 452 -13.55 16.40 -12.71
CA ALA A 452 -12.92 15.97 -13.94
C ALA A 452 -13.63 16.54 -15.18
N SER A 453 -12.94 16.54 -16.33
CA SER A 453 -13.52 16.93 -17.62
C SER A 453 -14.78 16.13 -17.94
N ALA A 454 -15.76 16.74 -18.61
CA ALA A 454 -16.98 16.07 -19.01
C ALA A 454 -16.67 14.96 -20.02
N ASP A 455 -16.81 13.72 -19.60
CA ASP A 455 -16.81 12.52 -20.44
C ASP A 455 -18.11 11.76 -20.10
N LYS A 456 -19.14 12.02 -20.91
CA LYS A 456 -20.47 11.47 -20.67
C LYS A 456 -20.50 9.97 -20.89
N ASP A 457 -19.83 9.47 -21.90
CA ASP A 457 -19.80 8.05 -22.23
C ASP A 457 -19.16 7.24 -21.09
N TYR A 458 -18.10 7.80 -20.49
CA TYR A 458 -17.45 7.19 -19.35
C TYR A 458 -18.34 7.20 -18.09
N GLU A 459 -19.06 8.30 -17.84
CA GLU A 459 -20.00 8.39 -16.73
C GLU A 459 -21.18 7.42 -16.89
N GLU A 460 -21.78 7.32 -18.08
CA GLU A 460 -22.84 6.36 -18.38
C GLU A 460 -22.36 4.93 -18.17
N ARG A 461 -21.11 4.66 -18.48
CA ARG A 461 -20.47 3.36 -18.26
C ARG A 461 -20.38 3.00 -16.77
N LEU A 462 -19.93 3.93 -15.92
CA LEU A 462 -19.88 3.70 -14.47
C LEU A 462 -21.28 3.46 -13.88
N ARG A 463 -22.28 4.22 -14.33
CA ARG A 463 -23.68 4.05 -13.91
C ARG A 463 -24.23 2.68 -14.32
N ALA A 464 -23.94 2.23 -15.54
CA ALA A 464 -24.36 0.91 -16.02
C ALA A 464 -23.77 -0.24 -15.17
N ILE A 465 -22.51 -0.12 -14.72
CA ILE A 465 -21.89 -1.09 -13.79
C ILE A 465 -22.69 -1.17 -12.47
N VAL A 466 -23.05 -0.02 -11.90
CA VAL A 466 -23.83 0.03 -10.65
C VAL A 466 -25.24 -0.51 -10.82
N GLU A 467 -25.90 -0.19 -11.93
CA GLU A 467 -27.25 -0.71 -12.25
C GLU A 467 -27.26 -2.22 -12.40
N ALA A 468 -26.22 -2.79 -13.02
CA ALA A 468 -26.09 -4.23 -13.22
C ALA A 468 -25.66 -4.99 -11.95
N ALA A 469 -25.01 -4.31 -10.99
CA ALA A 469 -24.49 -4.95 -9.79
C ALA A 469 -25.61 -5.61 -8.95
N ALA A 470 -25.32 -6.78 -8.35
CA ALA A 470 -26.27 -7.53 -7.51
C ALA A 470 -26.32 -6.96 -6.07
N ILE A 471 -26.70 -5.69 -5.94
CA ILE A 471 -26.82 -4.96 -4.68
C ILE A 471 -28.26 -4.45 -4.43
N PRO A 472 -28.67 -4.12 -3.19
CA PRO A 472 -30.00 -3.60 -2.87
C PRO A 472 -30.35 -2.33 -3.67
N ALA A 473 -31.65 -2.17 -4.00
CA ALA A 473 -32.13 -1.07 -4.85
C ALA A 473 -31.96 0.32 -4.22
N ASP A 474 -32.10 0.42 -2.91
CA ASP A 474 -31.84 1.63 -2.13
C ASP A 474 -30.37 2.05 -2.25
N ARG A 475 -29.45 1.10 -2.11
CA ARG A 475 -28.02 1.35 -2.30
C ARG A 475 -27.69 1.77 -3.74
N LYS A 476 -28.29 1.15 -4.76
CA LYS A 476 -28.14 1.59 -6.16
C LYS A 476 -28.56 3.04 -6.33
N SER A 477 -29.73 3.39 -5.81
CA SER A 477 -30.28 4.74 -5.92
C SER A 477 -29.38 5.78 -5.25
N GLU A 478 -28.78 5.47 -4.11
CA GLU A 478 -27.81 6.32 -3.43
C GLU A 478 -26.54 6.52 -4.28
N LEU A 479 -25.95 5.44 -4.78
CA LEU A 479 -24.73 5.47 -5.57
C LEU A 479 -24.90 6.24 -6.89
N LEU A 480 -26.05 6.09 -7.54
CA LEU A 480 -26.36 6.79 -8.79
C LEU A 480 -26.55 8.31 -8.63
N GLN A 481 -26.65 8.82 -7.39
CA GLN A 481 -26.65 10.25 -7.10
C GLN A 481 -25.25 10.84 -6.94
N LEU A 482 -24.21 9.99 -6.79
CA LEU A 482 -22.83 10.44 -6.65
C LEU A 482 -22.33 11.08 -7.94
N ARG A 483 -21.37 12.01 -7.78
CA ARG A 483 -20.61 12.54 -8.92
C ARG A 483 -19.76 11.42 -9.54
N LYS A 484 -19.41 11.58 -10.80
CA LYS A 484 -18.61 10.61 -11.56
C LYS A 484 -17.33 10.18 -10.82
N GLU A 485 -16.62 11.14 -10.24
CA GLU A 485 -15.38 10.94 -9.52
C GLU A 485 -15.60 10.09 -8.26
N GLU A 486 -16.63 10.41 -7.49
CA GLU A 486 -17.01 9.68 -6.28
C GLU A 486 -17.51 8.28 -6.60
N LEU A 487 -18.29 8.15 -7.69
CA LEU A 487 -18.82 6.87 -8.17
C LEU A 487 -17.69 5.94 -8.62
N LEU A 488 -16.73 6.45 -9.41
CA LEU A 488 -15.57 5.65 -9.81
C LEU A 488 -14.79 5.16 -8.60
N ARG A 489 -14.54 6.03 -7.63
CA ARG A 489 -13.83 5.68 -6.41
C ARG A 489 -14.59 4.61 -5.63
N GLU A 490 -15.90 4.77 -5.45
CA GLU A 490 -16.74 3.80 -4.74
C GLU A 490 -16.69 2.41 -5.41
N ILE A 491 -16.75 2.36 -6.73
CA ILE A 491 -16.64 1.09 -7.46
C ILE A 491 -15.26 0.46 -7.28
N VAL A 492 -14.18 1.26 -7.44
CA VAL A 492 -12.79 0.80 -7.34
C VAL A 492 -12.47 0.28 -5.95
N ASP A 493 -12.82 1.03 -4.89
CA ASP A 493 -12.51 0.67 -3.50
C ASP A 493 -13.27 -0.58 -3.02
N ASN A 494 -14.31 -0.97 -3.75
CA ASN A 494 -15.18 -2.07 -3.38
C ASN A 494 -15.14 -3.25 -4.38
N VAL A 495 -14.10 -3.36 -5.19
CA VAL A 495 -13.91 -4.50 -6.09
C VAL A 495 -13.86 -5.81 -5.29
N GLY A 496 -14.74 -6.75 -5.65
CA GLY A 496 -14.84 -8.06 -5.02
C GLY A 496 -15.45 -8.09 -3.62
N LYS A 497 -15.91 -6.95 -3.08
CA LYS A 497 -16.59 -6.93 -1.78
C LYS A 497 -18.08 -7.23 -1.94
N ARG A 498 -18.56 -8.20 -1.19
CA ARG A 498 -19.98 -8.61 -1.21
C ARG A 498 -20.91 -7.44 -0.84
N GLY A 499 -21.98 -7.27 -1.60
CA GLY A 499 -22.98 -6.22 -1.35
C GLY A 499 -22.54 -4.83 -1.77
N ALA A 500 -21.45 -4.69 -2.52
CA ALA A 500 -20.92 -3.42 -2.99
C ALA A 500 -20.88 -3.32 -4.53
N ALA A 501 -20.79 -2.10 -5.05
CA ALA A 501 -20.88 -1.80 -6.49
C ALA A 501 -19.87 -2.56 -7.37
N GLY A 502 -18.69 -2.85 -6.84
CA GLY A 502 -17.61 -3.55 -7.54
C GLY A 502 -17.61 -5.08 -7.37
N GLN A 503 -18.61 -5.68 -6.70
CA GLN A 503 -18.57 -7.10 -6.35
C GLN A 503 -18.51 -8.05 -7.54
N ASP A 504 -19.14 -7.69 -8.67
CA ASP A 504 -19.32 -8.56 -9.84
C ASP A 504 -18.25 -8.31 -10.93
N LEU A 505 -17.31 -7.40 -10.69
CA LEU A 505 -16.27 -7.09 -11.65
C LEU A 505 -15.35 -8.29 -11.91
N GLN A 506 -15.04 -8.52 -13.18
CA GLN A 506 -14.14 -9.58 -13.67
C GLN A 506 -12.86 -9.02 -14.28
N ASN A 507 -12.94 -7.83 -14.88
CA ASN A 507 -11.80 -7.16 -15.51
C ASN A 507 -11.66 -5.76 -14.95
N VAL A 508 -10.45 -5.44 -14.48
CA VAL A 508 -10.06 -4.09 -14.09
C VAL A 508 -8.87 -3.67 -14.92
N ILE A 509 -8.98 -2.54 -15.63
CA ILE A 509 -7.98 -2.05 -16.56
C ILE A 509 -7.49 -0.69 -16.06
N SER A 510 -6.19 -0.55 -15.79
CA SER A 510 -5.60 0.67 -15.27
C SER A 510 -4.40 1.13 -16.09
N VAL A 511 -4.18 2.44 -16.18
CA VAL A 511 -3.01 3.03 -16.89
C VAL A 511 -1.83 3.25 -15.95
N ALA A 512 -2.10 3.75 -14.77
CA ALA A 512 -1.11 3.94 -13.72
C ALA A 512 -1.35 2.93 -12.61
N MET A 513 -0.58 3.06 -11.56
CA MET A 513 -0.93 2.37 -10.33
C MET A 513 -2.35 2.79 -9.94
N LEU A 514 -3.22 1.81 -9.72
CA LEU A 514 -4.46 2.03 -8.98
C LEU A 514 -4.11 2.76 -7.69
N SER A 515 -4.98 3.67 -7.25
CA SER A 515 -4.73 4.48 -6.06
C SER A 515 -4.14 3.65 -4.91
N GLU A 516 -3.20 4.19 -4.19
CA GLU A 516 -2.71 3.53 -2.99
C GLU A 516 -3.87 3.22 -2.06
N GLY A 517 -3.78 2.11 -1.36
CA GLY A 517 -4.89 1.65 -0.53
C GLY A 517 -5.88 0.71 -1.22
N TRP A 518 -5.84 0.55 -2.53
CA TRP A 518 -6.70 -0.43 -3.21
C TRP A 518 -6.44 -1.85 -2.67
N ASP A 519 -7.52 -2.52 -2.22
CA ASP A 519 -7.47 -3.76 -1.45
C ASP A 519 -8.39 -4.84 -2.03
N ALA A 520 -8.25 -5.15 -3.31
CA ALA A 520 -8.98 -6.24 -3.92
C ALA A 520 -8.28 -7.58 -3.66
N LYS A 521 -8.90 -8.43 -2.85
CA LYS A 521 -8.37 -9.75 -2.49
C LYS A 521 -8.59 -10.79 -3.59
N ASN A 522 -9.57 -10.56 -4.45
CA ASN A 522 -10.00 -11.48 -5.51
C ASN A 522 -9.22 -11.34 -6.82
N ILE A 523 -8.10 -10.61 -6.86
CA ILE A 523 -7.21 -10.59 -8.02
C ILE A 523 -6.49 -11.94 -8.10
N THR A 524 -6.62 -12.60 -9.25
CA THR A 524 -6.00 -13.89 -9.54
C THR A 524 -5.13 -13.86 -10.78
N HIS A 525 -5.32 -12.86 -11.65
CA HIS A 525 -4.60 -12.73 -12.91
C HIS A 525 -4.14 -11.28 -13.10
N ILE A 526 -2.91 -11.10 -13.56
CA ILE A 526 -2.33 -9.80 -13.89
C ILE A 526 -1.76 -9.84 -15.31
N MET A 527 -2.18 -8.88 -16.15
CA MET A 527 -1.62 -8.63 -17.47
C MET A 527 -0.83 -7.33 -17.46
N GLY A 528 0.47 -7.40 -17.69
CA GLY A 528 1.36 -6.23 -17.81
C GLY A 528 1.51 -5.78 -19.26
N LEU A 529 0.85 -4.70 -19.66
CA LEU A 529 1.01 -4.05 -20.96
C LEU A 529 1.78 -2.75 -20.83
N ARG A 530 2.88 -2.80 -20.06
CA ARG A 530 3.81 -1.68 -19.88
C ARG A 530 5.21 -2.17 -19.54
N ALA A 531 6.22 -1.35 -19.79
CA ALA A 531 7.55 -1.62 -19.25
C ALA A 531 7.52 -1.45 -17.72
N PHE A 532 7.89 -2.47 -17.00
CA PHE A 532 8.27 -2.37 -15.59
C PHE A 532 9.73 -1.93 -15.54
N THR A 533 9.96 -0.63 -15.60
CA THR A 533 11.29 -0.03 -15.68
C THR A 533 12.05 -0.10 -14.36
N SER A 534 11.34 -0.30 -13.26
CA SER A 534 11.91 -0.47 -11.94
C SER A 534 11.30 -1.67 -11.21
N GLN A 535 12.11 -2.31 -10.36
CA GLN A 535 11.62 -3.36 -9.47
C GLN A 535 10.56 -2.81 -8.50
N LEU A 536 10.76 -1.58 -8.01
CA LEU A 536 9.82 -0.89 -7.15
C LEU A 536 8.41 -0.85 -7.76
N LEU A 537 8.31 -0.40 -9.02
CA LEU A 537 7.04 -0.34 -9.74
C LEU A 537 6.42 -1.74 -9.90
N CYS A 538 7.26 -2.74 -10.19
CA CYS A 538 6.83 -4.13 -10.29
C CYS A 538 6.26 -4.63 -8.96
N GLU A 539 6.95 -4.40 -7.84
CA GLU A 539 6.49 -4.79 -6.50
C GLU A 539 5.20 -4.06 -6.10
N GLN A 540 5.07 -2.79 -6.43
CA GLN A 540 3.86 -2.03 -6.14
C GLN A 540 2.65 -2.54 -6.93
N VAL A 541 2.81 -2.88 -8.20
CA VAL A 541 1.74 -3.42 -9.05
C VAL A 541 1.38 -4.85 -8.66
N ILE A 542 2.38 -5.74 -8.59
CA ILE A 542 2.17 -7.14 -8.26
C ILE A 542 1.69 -7.26 -6.80
N GLY A 543 2.31 -6.52 -5.88
CA GLY A 543 1.96 -6.54 -4.46
C GLY A 543 0.47 -6.28 -4.17
N ARG A 544 -0.22 -5.54 -5.03
CA ARG A 544 -1.68 -5.34 -4.93
C ARG A 544 -2.48 -6.60 -5.24
N GLY A 545 -2.02 -7.40 -6.18
CA GLY A 545 -2.63 -8.69 -6.52
C GLY A 545 -2.27 -9.82 -5.55
N LEU A 546 -1.27 -9.62 -4.69
CA LEU A 546 -0.79 -10.67 -3.79
C LEU A 546 -1.59 -10.82 -2.48
N ARG A 547 -2.58 -9.97 -2.21
CA ARG A 547 -3.39 -10.10 -1.00
C ARG A 547 -4.21 -11.37 -1.02
N ARG A 548 -4.17 -12.12 0.08
CA ARG A 548 -4.91 -13.38 0.23
C ARG A 548 -6.41 -13.12 0.40
N VAL A 549 -7.19 -14.09 -0.09
CA VAL A 549 -8.64 -14.15 0.16
C VAL A 549 -8.91 -14.66 1.58
N GLY A 550 -8.19 -15.72 1.99
CA GLY A 550 -8.34 -16.37 3.28
C GLY A 550 -7.01 -16.73 3.95
N TYR A 551 -7.09 -17.07 5.22
CA TYR A 551 -5.96 -17.52 6.05
C TYR A 551 -6.23 -18.89 6.69
N ASP A 552 -7.05 -19.71 6.03
CA ASP A 552 -7.28 -21.08 6.45
C ASP A 552 -5.99 -21.88 6.36
N THR A 553 -5.82 -22.82 7.29
CA THR A 553 -4.63 -23.66 7.36
C THR A 553 -4.98 -25.13 7.11
N GLU A 554 -4.01 -25.85 6.57
CA GLU A 554 -4.06 -27.30 6.39
C GLU A 554 -2.80 -27.96 6.96
N PRO A 555 -2.90 -29.21 7.46
CA PRO A 555 -1.74 -29.94 7.94
C PRO A 555 -0.88 -30.38 6.76
N VAL A 556 0.40 -30.02 6.78
CA VAL A 556 1.38 -30.37 5.75
C VAL A 556 2.59 -31.02 6.40
N VAL A 557 2.97 -32.22 5.94
CA VAL A 557 4.23 -32.84 6.35
C VAL A 557 5.38 -32.15 5.61
N CYS A 558 6.20 -31.43 6.37
CA CYS A 558 7.35 -30.70 5.84
C CYS A 558 8.51 -31.65 5.47
N PRO A 559 9.50 -31.21 4.68
CA PRO A 559 10.66 -32.03 4.29
C PRO A 559 11.48 -32.60 5.46
N ASP A 560 11.39 -31.98 6.63
CA ASP A 560 12.01 -32.45 7.88
C ASP A 560 11.19 -33.54 8.59
N GLY A 561 10.08 -33.99 8.00
CA GLY A 561 9.19 -35.02 8.56
C GLY A 561 8.22 -34.50 9.64
N VAL A 562 8.23 -33.20 9.94
CA VAL A 562 7.35 -32.61 10.95
C VAL A 562 6.07 -32.09 10.28
N GLU A 563 4.91 -32.49 10.83
CA GLU A 563 3.63 -31.92 10.42
C GLU A 563 3.46 -30.50 10.97
N ARG A 564 3.12 -29.55 10.08
CA ARG A 564 2.85 -28.15 10.43
C ARG A 564 1.55 -27.69 9.81
N GLN A 565 0.85 -26.80 10.50
CA GLN A 565 -0.28 -26.08 9.97
C GLN A 565 0.23 -24.96 9.05
N LEU A 566 0.03 -25.11 7.75
CA LEU A 566 0.41 -24.11 6.75
C LEU A 566 -0.83 -23.50 6.12
N PHE A 567 -0.73 -22.25 5.70
CA PHE A 567 -1.82 -21.61 4.97
C PHE A 567 -2.09 -22.32 3.64
N VAL A 568 -3.37 -22.55 3.34
CA VAL A 568 -3.79 -23.08 2.02
C VAL A 568 -3.18 -22.22 0.91
N PRO A 569 -2.46 -22.79 -0.07
CA PRO A 569 -1.78 -22.02 -1.09
C PRO A 569 -2.73 -21.20 -1.95
N GLU A 570 -2.45 -19.91 -2.09
CA GLU A 570 -3.12 -19.03 -3.04
C GLU A 570 -2.12 -18.47 -4.05
N PHE A 571 -2.59 -18.26 -5.29
CA PHE A 571 -1.72 -17.87 -6.39
C PHE A 571 -2.28 -16.65 -7.15
N VAL A 572 -1.37 -15.93 -7.79
CA VAL A 572 -1.71 -14.95 -8.82
C VAL A 572 -0.89 -15.23 -10.07
N ASN A 573 -1.54 -15.32 -11.22
CA ASN A 573 -0.91 -15.61 -12.49
C ASN A 573 -0.53 -14.30 -13.19
N VAL A 574 0.75 -14.13 -13.54
CA VAL A 574 1.30 -12.89 -14.07
C VAL A 574 1.81 -13.12 -15.48
N PHE A 575 1.39 -12.26 -16.41
CA PHE A 575 1.83 -12.18 -17.80
C PHE A 575 2.38 -10.78 -18.08
N GLY A 576 3.53 -10.67 -18.80
CA GLY A 576 4.06 -9.38 -19.23
C GLY A 576 5.54 -9.13 -19.05
#